data_f763e7143e1a88de8f34c547ce7acbbd
#
_entry.id   f763e7143e1a88de8f34c547ce7acbbd
#
_cell.length_a   1.000
_cell.length_b   1.000
_cell.length_c   1.000
_cell.angle_alpha   90.00
_cell.angle_beta   90.00
_cell.angle_gamma   90.00
#
_symmetry.space_group_name_H-M   'P 1'
#
loop_
_entity.id
_entity.type
_entity.pdbx_description
1 polymer ?
#
loop_
_entity_poly.entity_id
_entity_poly.type
_entity_poly.pdbx_seq_one_letter_code
_entity_poly.pdbx_strand_id
1 'polypeptide(L)'
;FTATFELDSACKSILIYGHSDLFKPLGYNPMTDSKSKQLYVEISIDILENKLEQISKFLSSQSYPFSVLQLQNIQPVNKQRLRADLKLTKGSQRQLQDIKILGYKKFPRAYVKHFLDIKIQSPFDLERIKSQMELLNQLPFVQQKRPAEVLFTKDSTTVYLYLEKAQSNRFDGFLGFGSNETTGKVEFDGFLDLSLINNLNYGESLKLNYKSDEIDQKTLDIALQLPYLFGTPLGSTLNLNIFKKDSTFNTAQQALKLYFQLDQSQRIGAGIRVQQSNVVSDNIALAVEDFDSQFYNLNYSYIKRQKKDALF
;
A
#
# COMPACT_ATOMS: atom_id res chain seq x y z
N PHE A 1 13.23 5.69 40.39
CA PHE A 1 12.25 6.22 41.35
C PHE A 1 11.02 6.66 40.58
N THR A 2 9.90 5.95 40.74
CA THR A 2 8.58 6.41 40.27
C THR A 2 7.96 7.12 41.48
N ALA A 3 7.83 8.43 41.42
CA ALA A 3 7.09 9.19 42.43
C ALA A 3 5.64 9.25 41.96
N THR A 4 4.73 8.72 42.74
CA THR A 4 3.29 8.88 42.56
C THR A 4 2.87 10.13 43.28
N PHE A 5 2.34 11.12 42.57
CA PHE A 5 1.75 12.32 43.19
C PHE A 5 0.24 12.17 43.14
N GLU A 6 -0.40 12.31 44.31
CA GLU A 6 -1.84 12.54 44.35
C GLU A 6 -2.09 14.01 43.96
N LEU A 7 -2.71 14.22 42.80
CA LEU A 7 -3.12 15.54 42.37
C LEU A 7 -4.43 15.91 43.03
N ASP A 8 -4.48 17.08 43.69
CA ASP A 8 -5.74 17.67 44.13
C ASP A 8 -6.66 17.85 42.91
N SER A 9 -7.92 17.46 43.04
CA SER A 9 -8.95 17.60 41.99
C SER A 9 -9.14 19.03 41.48
N ALA A 10 -8.60 20.02 42.18
CA ALA A 10 -8.58 21.42 41.76
C ALA A 10 -7.53 21.75 40.69
N CYS A 11 -6.52 20.89 40.46
CA CYS A 11 -5.43 21.17 39.53
C CYS A 11 -5.88 20.92 38.07
N LYS A 12 -5.84 21.95 37.23
CA LYS A 12 -6.39 21.92 35.88
C LYS A 12 -5.32 21.94 34.77
N SER A 13 -4.18 22.60 35.03
CA SER A 13 -3.15 22.77 33.98
C SER A 13 -1.74 22.70 34.56
N ILE A 14 -0.79 22.43 33.65
CA ILE A 14 0.64 22.42 33.95
C ILE A 14 1.39 23.33 32.95
N LEU A 15 2.27 24.14 33.51
CA LEU A 15 3.20 24.98 32.76
C LEU A 15 4.49 24.19 32.54
N ILE A 16 4.80 23.85 31.31
CA ILE A 16 5.96 23.02 30.94
C ILE A 16 7.05 23.94 30.37
N TYR A 17 8.17 23.99 31.07
CA TYR A 17 9.38 24.73 30.69
C TYR A 17 10.40 23.79 30.02
N GLY A 18 11.26 24.35 29.17
CA GLY A 18 12.25 23.58 28.40
C GLY A 18 11.65 22.83 27.20
N HIS A 19 12.41 22.75 26.14
CA HIS A 19 12.02 22.04 24.90
C HIS A 19 10.62 22.40 24.36
N SER A 20 10.19 23.65 24.55
CA SER A 20 8.86 24.14 24.15
C SER A 20 8.60 24.06 22.64
N ASP A 21 9.67 24.00 21.82
CA ASP A 21 9.65 23.79 20.38
C ASP A 21 9.06 22.43 19.98
N LEU A 22 9.16 21.43 20.85
CA LEU A 22 8.55 20.10 20.60
C LEU A 22 7.02 20.11 20.60
N PHE A 23 6.40 21.13 21.17
CA PHE A 23 4.95 21.28 21.19
C PHE A 23 4.39 22.05 19.99
N LYS A 24 5.25 22.73 19.21
CA LYS A 24 4.80 23.48 18.01
C LYS A 24 4.09 22.57 16.98
N PRO A 25 4.60 21.39 16.63
CA PRO A 25 3.90 20.47 15.72
C PRO A 25 2.52 20.00 16.23
N LEU A 26 2.29 20.14 17.55
CA LEU A 26 1.02 19.78 18.19
C LEU A 26 0.04 20.95 18.30
N GLY A 27 0.38 22.10 17.68
CA GLY A 27 -0.47 23.29 17.66
C GLY A 27 -0.31 24.23 18.85
N TYR A 28 0.70 24.03 19.69
CA TYR A 28 0.95 24.91 20.84
C TYR A 28 1.99 25.99 20.49
N ASN A 29 1.66 27.23 20.81
CA ASN A 29 2.61 28.35 20.71
C ASN A 29 3.25 28.59 22.08
N PRO A 30 4.59 28.53 22.19
CA PRO A 30 5.27 28.85 23.44
C PRO A 30 5.02 30.30 23.88
N MET A 31 4.79 30.47 25.17
CA MET A 31 4.62 31.76 25.81
C MET A 31 5.89 32.10 26.61
N THR A 32 6.15 33.37 26.81
CA THR A 32 7.30 33.84 27.60
C THR A 32 6.87 34.18 29.02
N ASP A 33 7.51 33.59 30.00
CA ASP A 33 7.31 33.92 31.39
C ASP A 33 7.91 35.33 31.68
N SER A 34 7.13 36.21 32.21
CA SER A 34 7.50 37.60 32.49
C SER A 34 8.66 37.71 33.48
N LYS A 35 8.78 36.78 34.46
CA LYS A 35 9.79 36.80 35.53
C LYS A 35 11.07 36.10 35.12
N SER A 36 10.97 34.85 34.65
CA SER A 36 12.14 34.02 34.29
C SER A 36 12.66 34.23 32.88
N LYS A 37 11.90 34.92 32.01
CA LYS A 37 12.19 35.06 30.56
C LYS A 37 12.29 33.72 29.80
N GLN A 38 11.89 32.63 30.41
CA GLN A 38 11.89 31.30 29.80
C GLN A 38 10.61 31.07 29.02
N LEU A 39 10.71 30.25 27.95
CA LEU A 39 9.57 29.82 27.20
C LEU A 39 8.89 28.65 27.91
N TYR A 40 7.56 28.66 27.95
CA TYR A 40 6.75 27.59 28.48
C TYR A 40 5.52 27.34 27.59
N VAL A 41 4.93 26.15 27.75
CA VAL A 41 3.64 25.79 27.17
C VAL A 41 2.69 25.39 28.29
N GLU A 42 1.47 25.91 28.28
CA GLU A 42 0.42 25.50 29.23
C GLU A 42 -0.42 24.38 28.62
N ILE A 43 -0.56 23.26 29.33
CA ILE A 43 -1.30 22.05 28.88
C ILE A 43 -2.26 21.65 29.99
N SER A 44 -3.47 21.25 29.61
CA SER A 44 -4.43 20.66 30.53
C SER A 44 -3.93 19.29 31.02
N ILE A 45 -4.12 18.98 32.31
CA ILE A 45 -3.58 17.76 32.92
C ILE A 45 -4.21 16.51 32.35
N ASP A 46 -5.50 16.54 32.03
CA ASP A 46 -6.26 15.43 31.45
C ASP A 46 -5.75 14.97 30.09
N ILE A 47 -5.08 15.87 29.31
CA ILE A 47 -4.51 15.54 28.00
C ILE A 47 -2.98 15.47 27.99
N LEU A 48 -2.34 15.71 29.12
CA LEU A 48 -0.88 15.80 29.23
C LEU A 48 -0.17 14.52 28.77
N GLU A 49 -0.62 13.37 29.26
CA GLU A 49 -0.04 12.07 28.90
C GLU A 49 -0.11 11.84 27.39
N ASN A 50 -1.28 12.10 26.79
CA ASN A 50 -1.48 11.98 25.36
C ASN A 50 -0.53 12.91 24.57
N LYS A 51 -0.30 14.13 25.05
CA LYS A 51 0.62 15.08 24.39
C LYS A 51 2.08 14.64 24.50
N LEU A 52 2.50 14.12 25.64
CA LEU A 52 3.85 13.57 25.80
C LEU A 52 4.05 12.31 24.91
N GLU A 53 3.03 11.47 24.81
CA GLU A 53 3.05 10.33 23.88
C GLU A 53 3.17 10.78 22.41
N GLN A 54 2.44 11.81 22.01
CA GLN A 54 2.55 12.39 20.65
C GLN A 54 3.96 12.92 20.37
N ILE A 55 4.62 13.57 21.35
CA ILE A 55 6.01 14.01 21.22
C ILE A 55 6.95 12.79 21.12
N SER A 56 6.74 11.77 21.93
CA SER A 56 7.54 10.53 21.84
C SER A 56 7.42 9.86 20.47
N LYS A 57 6.21 9.76 19.91
CA LYS A 57 5.96 9.27 18.56
C LYS A 57 6.65 10.16 17.50
N PHE A 58 6.59 11.47 17.67
CA PHE A 58 7.29 12.42 16.77
C PHE A 58 8.81 12.21 16.81
N LEU A 59 9.42 12.06 17.99
CA LEU A 59 10.85 11.78 18.10
C LEU A 59 11.21 10.42 17.48
N SER A 60 10.37 9.42 17.66
CA SER A 60 10.55 8.11 17.03
C SER A 60 10.49 8.20 15.49
N SER A 61 9.58 9.00 14.94
CA SER A 61 9.51 9.23 13.48
C SER A 61 10.73 9.98 12.93
N GLN A 62 11.43 10.74 13.79
CA GLN A 62 12.72 11.34 13.48
C GLN A 62 13.92 10.38 13.68
N SER A 63 13.64 9.08 13.83
CA SER A 63 14.63 8.00 14.03
C SER A 63 15.29 7.98 15.41
N TYR A 64 14.66 8.55 16.43
CA TYR A 64 15.12 8.49 17.82
C TYR A 64 14.15 7.67 18.70
N PRO A 65 14.01 6.34 18.47
CA PRO A 65 13.02 5.51 19.17
C PRO A 65 13.28 5.33 20.67
N PHE A 66 14.50 5.64 21.13
CA PHE A 66 14.93 5.52 22.53
C PHE A 66 15.00 6.87 23.25
N SER A 67 14.34 7.88 22.73
CA SER A 67 14.24 9.16 23.43
C SER A 67 13.35 9.04 24.67
N VAL A 68 13.80 9.64 25.74
CA VAL A 68 13.07 9.65 27.02
C VAL A 68 12.66 11.08 27.35
N LEU A 69 11.38 11.26 27.61
CA LEU A 69 10.80 12.52 28.09
C LEU A 69 10.48 12.36 29.58
N GLN A 70 10.94 13.29 30.39
CA GLN A 70 10.69 13.31 31.83
C GLN A 70 10.26 14.70 32.27
N LEU A 71 9.21 14.78 33.07
CA LEU A 71 8.86 15.99 33.81
C LEU A 71 9.63 15.99 35.13
N GLN A 72 10.39 17.04 35.35
CA GLN A 72 11.20 17.22 36.57
C GLN A 72 10.78 18.51 37.27
N ASN A 73 11.18 18.66 38.53
CA ASN A 73 10.95 19.88 39.33
C ASN A 73 9.47 20.30 39.38
N ILE A 74 8.57 19.31 39.55
CA ILE A 74 7.13 19.59 39.61
C ILE A 74 6.82 20.35 40.88
N GLN A 75 6.25 21.56 40.75
CA GLN A 75 5.92 22.45 41.83
C GLN A 75 4.56 23.12 41.63
N PRO A 76 3.77 23.36 42.68
CA PRO A 76 2.53 24.12 42.56
C PRO A 76 2.85 25.62 42.35
N VAL A 77 2.23 26.21 41.33
CA VAL A 77 2.24 27.68 41.13
C VAL A 77 1.08 28.30 41.90
N ASN A 78 -0.06 27.63 41.89
CA ASN A 78 -1.25 27.94 42.65
C ASN A 78 -2.15 26.67 42.77
N LYS A 79 -3.34 26.80 43.37
CA LYS A 79 -4.27 25.67 43.55
C LYS A 79 -4.70 24.98 42.21
N GLN A 80 -4.61 25.67 41.09
CA GLN A 80 -5.08 25.18 39.78
C GLN A 80 -3.99 24.88 38.80
N ARG A 81 -2.71 25.31 39.05
CA ARG A 81 -1.62 25.22 38.12
C ARG A 81 -0.36 24.65 38.75
N LEU A 82 0.25 23.73 38.02
CA LEU A 82 1.59 23.22 38.30
C LEU A 82 2.61 23.85 37.35
N ARG A 83 3.87 23.81 37.76
CA ARG A 83 5.04 24.06 36.93
C ARG A 83 5.87 22.79 36.88
N ALA A 84 6.45 22.47 35.71
CA ALA A 84 7.44 21.40 35.54
C ALA A 84 8.46 21.77 34.47
N ASP A 85 9.63 21.18 34.59
CA ASP A 85 10.68 21.28 33.56
C ASP A 85 10.67 19.99 32.73
N LEU A 86 10.57 20.13 31.39
CA LEU A 86 10.67 19.00 30.49
C LEU A 86 12.15 18.70 30.18
N LYS A 87 12.60 17.51 30.59
CA LYS A 87 13.91 16.98 30.24
C LYS A 87 13.77 16.01 29.12
N LEU A 88 14.51 16.26 28.02
CA LEU A 88 14.65 15.33 26.89
C LEU A 88 16.03 14.70 26.94
N THR A 89 16.07 13.37 27.03
CA THR A 89 17.28 12.59 26.76
C THR A 89 17.12 11.93 25.41
N LYS A 90 17.79 12.47 24.37
CA LYS A 90 17.78 11.86 23.03
C LYS A 90 18.55 10.54 23.06
N GLY A 91 17.93 9.48 22.59
CA GLY A 91 18.58 8.21 22.31
C GLY A 91 19.45 8.27 21.04
N SER A 92 20.07 7.15 20.68
CA SER A 92 20.81 7.02 19.43
C SER A 92 19.85 7.03 18.23
N GLN A 93 20.26 7.72 17.17
CA GLN A 93 19.54 7.67 15.90
C GLN A 93 19.65 6.27 15.30
N ARG A 94 18.56 5.76 14.75
CA ARG A 94 18.47 4.41 14.19
C ARG A 94 18.12 4.45 12.71
N GLN A 95 18.73 3.51 11.97
CA GLN A 95 18.39 3.22 10.58
C GLN A 95 17.95 1.77 10.47
N LEU A 96 17.14 1.46 9.50
CA LEU A 96 16.72 0.10 9.19
C LEU A 96 17.86 -0.65 8.46
N GLN A 97 18.50 -1.65 9.09
CA GLN A 97 19.58 -2.42 8.49
C GLN A 97 19.10 -3.69 7.79
N ASP A 98 18.04 -4.32 8.29
CA ASP A 98 17.58 -5.59 7.72
C ASP A 98 16.06 -5.77 7.85
N ILE A 99 15.50 -6.54 6.90
CA ILE A 99 14.08 -6.92 6.88
C ILE A 99 14.00 -8.44 6.70
N LYS A 100 13.47 -9.13 7.70
CA LYS A 100 13.26 -10.58 7.69
C LYS A 100 11.79 -10.91 7.51
N ILE A 101 11.49 -11.71 6.48
CA ILE A 101 10.15 -12.22 6.23
C ILE A 101 10.07 -13.64 6.76
N LEU A 102 9.14 -13.86 7.67
CA LEU A 102 8.85 -15.15 8.30
C LEU A 102 7.50 -15.68 7.84
N GLY A 103 7.40 -17.01 7.69
CA GLY A 103 6.21 -17.70 7.19
C GLY A 103 6.19 -17.79 5.67
N TYR A 104 6.08 -16.70 4.93
CA TYR A 104 6.09 -16.69 3.47
C TYR A 104 7.49 -16.39 2.91
N LYS A 105 8.39 -17.36 2.92
CA LYS A 105 9.80 -17.20 2.49
C LYS A 105 9.97 -16.72 1.04
N LYS A 106 9.04 -17.10 0.15
CA LYS A 106 9.05 -16.73 -1.28
C LYS A 106 8.27 -15.43 -1.58
N PHE A 107 7.93 -14.63 -0.57
CA PHE A 107 7.26 -13.35 -0.80
C PHE A 107 8.13 -12.44 -1.70
N PRO A 108 7.56 -11.82 -2.75
CA PRO A 108 8.33 -11.02 -3.71
C PRO A 108 8.97 -9.80 -3.03
N ARG A 109 10.30 -9.77 -2.94
CA ARG A 109 11.06 -8.68 -2.28
C ARG A 109 10.81 -7.31 -2.90
N ALA A 110 10.52 -7.26 -4.20
CA ALA A 110 10.16 -6.02 -4.89
C ALA A 110 8.95 -5.32 -4.28
N TYR A 111 7.98 -6.08 -3.73
CA TYR A 111 6.82 -5.50 -3.04
C TYR A 111 7.22 -4.82 -1.73
N VAL A 112 8.17 -5.36 -0.98
CA VAL A 112 8.68 -4.71 0.24
C VAL A 112 9.30 -3.36 -0.13
N LYS A 113 10.11 -3.35 -1.18
CA LYS A 113 10.87 -2.16 -1.60
C LYS A 113 10.01 -1.09 -2.29
N HIS A 114 9.12 -1.49 -3.20
CA HIS A 114 8.41 -0.56 -4.07
C HIS A 114 6.93 -0.37 -3.73
N PHE A 115 6.26 -1.41 -3.22
CA PHE A 115 4.86 -1.31 -2.82
C PHE A 115 4.70 -0.83 -1.38
N LEU A 116 5.43 -1.45 -0.45
CA LEU A 116 5.43 -1.01 0.95
C LEU A 116 6.37 0.18 1.20
N ASP A 117 7.26 0.51 0.26
CA ASP A 117 8.28 1.57 0.38
C ASP A 117 9.11 1.43 1.68
N ILE A 118 9.40 0.19 2.08
CA ILE A 118 10.29 -0.11 3.21
C ILE A 118 11.68 -0.38 2.65
N LYS A 119 12.61 0.53 2.92
CA LYS A 119 13.98 0.50 2.37
C LYS A 119 15.01 0.29 3.46
N ILE A 120 15.99 -0.57 3.17
CA ILE A 120 17.19 -0.72 4.00
C ILE A 120 18.01 0.58 3.95
N GLN A 121 18.70 0.91 5.02
CA GLN A 121 19.48 2.15 5.24
C GLN A 121 18.63 3.43 5.28
N SER A 122 17.29 3.31 5.30
CA SER A 122 16.44 4.47 5.56
C SER A 122 16.36 4.78 7.07
N PRO A 123 16.04 6.04 7.43
CA PRO A 123 15.72 6.39 8.80
C PRO A 123 14.62 5.47 9.36
N PHE A 124 14.85 4.95 10.57
CA PHE A 124 13.89 4.05 11.19
C PHE A 124 12.69 4.82 11.73
N ASP A 125 11.49 4.42 11.31
CA ASP A 125 10.21 4.95 11.77
C ASP A 125 9.21 3.79 11.92
N LEU A 126 8.89 3.42 13.15
CA LEU A 126 8.03 2.29 13.45
C LEU A 126 6.58 2.54 13.02
N GLU A 127 6.06 3.75 13.23
CA GLU A 127 4.67 4.06 12.88
C GLU A 127 4.47 4.08 11.36
N ARG A 128 5.46 4.59 10.63
CA ARG A 128 5.49 4.49 9.17
C ARG A 128 5.49 3.02 8.72
N ILE A 129 6.34 2.17 9.29
CA ILE A 129 6.39 0.74 8.95
C ILE A 129 5.03 0.07 9.22
N LYS A 130 4.42 0.33 10.37
CA LYS A 130 3.08 -0.21 10.70
C LYS A 130 2.03 0.22 9.67
N SER A 131 1.98 1.51 9.34
CA SER A 131 1.02 2.03 8.34
C SER A 131 1.25 1.46 6.94
N GLN A 132 2.49 1.20 6.57
CA GLN A 132 2.82 0.56 5.29
C GLN A 132 2.44 -0.93 5.28
N MET A 133 2.53 -1.61 6.41
CA MET A 133 2.09 -3.00 6.52
C MET A 133 0.57 -3.16 6.31
N GLU A 134 -0.24 -2.16 6.63
CA GLU A 134 -1.68 -2.17 6.34
C GLU A 134 -1.99 -2.29 4.84
N LEU A 135 -1.06 -1.83 3.97
CA LEU A 135 -1.20 -1.95 2.52
C LEU A 135 -1.18 -3.42 2.05
N LEU A 136 -0.63 -4.35 2.84
CA LEU A 136 -0.66 -5.77 2.51
C LEU A 136 -2.10 -6.31 2.39
N ASN A 137 -3.05 -5.73 3.11
CA ASN A 137 -4.46 -6.10 3.02
C ASN A 137 -5.08 -5.84 1.62
N GLN A 138 -4.38 -5.09 0.75
CA GLN A 138 -4.78 -4.85 -0.64
C GLN A 138 -4.25 -5.93 -1.59
N LEU A 139 -3.36 -6.80 -1.13
CA LEU A 139 -2.76 -7.85 -1.93
C LEU A 139 -3.48 -9.18 -1.69
N PRO A 140 -4.12 -9.76 -2.72
CA PRO A 140 -4.93 -10.97 -2.52
C PRO A 140 -4.11 -12.23 -2.22
N PHE A 141 -2.79 -12.20 -2.44
CA PHE A 141 -1.91 -13.37 -2.33
C PHE A 141 -1.12 -13.44 -1.02
N VAL A 142 -1.35 -12.51 -0.10
CA VAL A 142 -0.65 -12.44 1.19
C VAL A 142 -1.58 -11.94 2.28
N GLN A 143 -1.39 -12.44 3.47
CA GLN A 143 -2.00 -11.90 4.69
C GLN A 143 -0.94 -11.71 5.76
N GLN A 144 -1.10 -10.69 6.58
CA GLN A 144 -0.28 -10.48 7.76
C GLN A 144 -0.79 -11.36 8.90
N LYS A 145 0.08 -12.23 9.43
CA LYS A 145 -0.28 -13.17 10.50
C LYS A 145 -0.28 -12.52 11.89
N ARG A 146 0.64 -11.59 12.12
CA ARG A 146 0.75 -10.77 13.33
C ARG A 146 1.48 -9.45 13.02
N PRO A 147 1.38 -8.44 13.89
CA PRO A 147 2.08 -7.17 13.71
C PRO A 147 3.58 -7.34 13.49
N ALA A 148 4.18 -6.41 12.76
CA ALA A 148 5.62 -6.39 12.55
C ALA A 148 6.35 -6.15 13.90
N GLU A 149 7.43 -6.88 14.12
CA GLU A 149 8.28 -6.75 15.29
C GLU A 149 9.63 -6.16 14.92
N VAL A 150 10.26 -5.48 15.88
CA VAL A 150 11.56 -4.85 15.68
C VAL A 150 12.54 -5.38 16.70
N LEU A 151 13.69 -5.84 16.22
CA LEU A 151 14.82 -6.18 17.05
C LEU A 151 15.86 -5.06 16.96
N PHE A 152 16.15 -4.45 18.09
CA PHE A 152 17.25 -3.52 18.25
C PHE A 152 18.44 -4.23 18.90
N THR A 153 19.56 -4.22 18.23
CA THR A 153 20.86 -4.56 18.83
C THR A 153 21.68 -3.30 19.02
N LYS A 154 22.91 -3.41 19.55
CA LYS A 154 23.80 -2.24 19.72
C LYS A 154 23.95 -1.46 18.41
N ASP A 155 24.17 -2.17 17.29
CA ASP A 155 24.57 -1.55 16.01
C ASP A 155 23.57 -1.83 14.87
N SER A 156 22.45 -2.54 15.14
CA SER A 156 21.52 -2.97 14.10
C SER A 156 20.06 -2.80 14.51
N THR A 157 19.20 -2.51 13.54
CA THR A 157 17.75 -2.51 13.64
C THR A 157 17.19 -3.42 12.57
N THR A 158 16.57 -4.51 12.97
CA THR A 158 15.97 -5.52 12.08
C THR A 158 14.47 -5.54 12.27
N VAL A 159 13.70 -5.43 11.18
CA VAL A 159 12.24 -5.59 11.18
C VAL A 159 11.87 -7.00 10.76
N TYR A 160 11.02 -7.64 11.53
CA TYR A 160 10.46 -8.96 11.26
C TYR A 160 9.03 -8.80 10.76
N LEU A 161 8.77 -9.26 9.54
CA LEU A 161 7.46 -9.28 8.91
C LEU A 161 6.92 -10.71 8.94
N TYR A 162 5.78 -10.90 9.58
CA TYR A 162 5.13 -12.21 9.70
C TYR A 162 4.03 -12.34 8.67
N LEU A 163 4.35 -12.97 7.55
CA LEU A 163 3.49 -13.08 6.38
C LEU A 163 3.12 -14.53 6.10
N GLU A 164 1.91 -14.74 5.60
CA GLU A 164 1.44 -16.03 5.13
C GLU A 164 0.90 -15.90 3.71
N LYS A 165 1.14 -16.93 2.87
CA LYS A 165 0.58 -16.96 1.52
C LYS A 165 -0.92 -17.18 1.61
N ALA A 166 -1.71 -16.26 1.03
CA ALA A 166 -3.15 -16.41 0.92
C ALA A 166 -3.52 -17.17 -0.35
N GLN A 167 -4.64 -17.87 -0.31
CA GLN A 167 -5.22 -18.50 -1.49
C GLN A 167 -5.86 -17.41 -2.35
N SER A 168 -5.32 -17.20 -3.54
CA SER A 168 -5.72 -16.13 -4.45
C SER A 168 -6.07 -16.61 -5.84
N ASN A 169 -5.94 -17.92 -6.09
CA ASN A 169 -6.32 -18.52 -7.36
C ASN A 169 -7.81 -18.84 -7.36
N ARG A 170 -8.46 -18.57 -8.48
CA ARG A 170 -9.85 -18.91 -8.73
C ARG A 170 -9.94 -19.62 -10.06
N PHE A 171 -10.70 -20.68 -10.07
CA PHE A 171 -11.13 -21.42 -11.24
C PHE A 171 -12.63 -21.63 -11.15
N ASP A 172 -13.34 -21.25 -12.20
CA ASP A 172 -14.75 -21.53 -12.36
C ASP A 172 -15.00 -21.78 -13.85
N GLY A 173 -15.83 -22.76 -14.18
CA GLY A 173 -16.10 -23.00 -15.58
C GLY A 173 -16.73 -24.35 -15.85
N PHE A 174 -17.31 -24.38 -17.02
CA PHE A 174 -17.86 -25.58 -17.66
C PHE A 174 -17.55 -25.49 -19.16
N LEU A 175 -16.93 -26.54 -19.71
CA LEU A 175 -16.67 -26.67 -21.15
C LEU A 175 -17.21 -28.01 -21.62
N GLY A 176 -18.19 -27.93 -22.52
CA GLY A 176 -18.59 -29.02 -23.39
C GLY A 176 -17.78 -29.03 -24.66
N PHE A 177 -17.63 -30.15 -25.31
CA PHE A 177 -17.07 -30.26 -26.66
C PHE A 177 -17.95 -31.10 -27.54
N GLY A 178 -18.07 -30.69 -28.78
CA GLY A 178 -18.84 -31.39 -29.81
C GLY A 178 -18.12 -31.28 -31.15
N SER A 179 -18.59 -32.00 -32.16
CA SER A 179 -18.15 -31.82 -33.54
C SER A 179 -19.21 -31.04 -34.30
N ASN A 180 -18.82 -29.99 -34.98
CA ASN A 180 -19.69 -29.30 -35.91
C ASN A 180 -20.00 -30.23 -37.10
N GLU A 181 -21.25 -30.54 -37.29
CA GLU A 181 -21.68 -31.51 -38.32
C GLU A 181 -21.38 -31.06 -39.74
N THR A 182 -21.31 -29.74 -39.95
CA THR A 182 -21.07 -29.16 -41.29
C THR A 182 -19.57 -29.06 -41.62
N THR A 183 -18.74 -28.71 -40.62
CA THR A 183 -17.31 -28.45 -40.84
C THR A 183 -16.39 -29.56 -40.35
N GLY A 184 -16.90 -30.50 -39.57
CA GLY A 184 -16.16 -31.61 -38.92
C GLY A 184 -15.15 -31.10 -37.85
N LYS A 185 -15.15 -29.81 -37.52
CA LYS A 185 -14.24 -29.25 -36.52
C LYS A 185 -14.77 -29.42 -35.12
N VAL A 186 -13.87 -29.62 -34.16
CA VAL A 186 -14.19 -29.64 -32.74
C VAL A 186 -14.56 -28.23 -32.30
N GLU A 187 -15.72 -28.12 -31.66
CA GLU A 187 -16.18 -26.85 -31.04
C GLU A 187 -16.26 -27.02 -29.52
N PHE A 188 -15.95 -25.92 -28.82
CA PHE A 188 -16.02 -25.82 -27.37
C PHE A 188 -17.11 -24.82 -27.00
N ASP A 189 -18.09 -25.29 -26.20
CA ASP A 189 -19.19 -24.46 -25.70
C ASP A 189 -19.15 -24.41 -24.18
N GLY A 190 -19.55 -23.25 -23.62
CA GLY A 190 -19.54 -23.02 -22.20
C GLY A 190 -18.71 -21.83 -21.81
N PHE A 191 -18.20 -21.86 -20.59
CA PHE A 191 -17.36 -20.76 -20.08
C PHE A 191 -16.21 -21.28 -19.22
N LEU A 192 -15.15 -20.48 -19.14
CA LEU A 192 -14.01 -20.69 -18.29
C LEU A 192 -13.57 -19.34 -17.70
N ASP A 193 -13.54 -19.24 -16.38
CA ASP A 193 -12.98 -18.10 -15.62
C ASP A 193 -11.80 -18.59 -14.78
N LEU A 194 -10.59 -18.24 -15.19
CA LEU A 194 -9.35 -18.58 -14.50
C LEU A 194 -8.67 -17.32 -14.02
N SER A 195 -8.33 -17.26 -12.74
CA SER A 195 -7.53 -16.20 -12.15
C SER A 195 -6.39 -16.80 -11.33
N LEU A 196 -5.17 -16.63 -11.80
CA LEU A 196 -3.95 -17.09 -11.13
C LEU A 196 -3.15 -15.88 -10.67
N ILE A 197 -2.85 -15.82 -9.36
CA ILE A 197 -2.15 -14.67 -8.78
C ILE A 197 -0.95 -15.14 -7.97
N ASN A 198 0.22 -14.61 -8.28
CA ASN A 198 1.48 -14.84 -7.57
C ASN A 198 1.89 -16.33 -7.47
N ASN A 199 1.67 -17.09 -8.52
CA ASN A 199 2.08 -18.50 -8.60
C ASN A 199 3.59 -18.65 -8.77
N LEU A 200 4.19 -17.73 -9.55
CA LEU A 200 5.63 -17.67 -9.77
C LEU A 200 6.39 -16.89 -8.67
N ASN A 201 5.67 -16.31 -7.70
CA ASN A 201 6.19 -15.50 -6.60
C ASN A 201 6.88 -14.17 -7.03
N TYR A 202 6.39 -13.57 -8.12
CA TYR A 202 6.79 -12.23 -8.58
C TYR A 202 5.67 -11.20 -8.39
N GLY A 203 4.50 -11.62 -7.87
CA GLY A 203 3.31 -10.79 -7.75
C GLY A 203 2.54 -10.67 -9.06
N GLU A 204 2.81 -11.53 -10.02
CA GLU A 204 2.15 -11.59 -11.32
C GLU A 204 0.68 -12.01 -11.18
N SER A 205 -0.13 -11.60 -12.16
CA SER A 205 -1.50 -12.12 -12.31
C SER A 205 -1.80 -12.49 -13.74
N LEU A 206 -2.40 -13.67 -13.92
CA LEU A 206 -2.98 -14.13 -15.17
C LEU A 206 -4.48 -14.29 -14.99
N LYS A 207 -5.25 -13.62 -15.84
CA LYS A 207 -6.70 -13.83 -15.95
C LYS A 207 -7.01 -14.35 -17.33
N LEU A 208 -7.85 -15.36 -17.40
CA LEU A 208 -8.36 -15.91 -18.64
C LEU A 208 -9.86 -16.10 -18.50
N ASN A 209 -10.62 -15.44 -19.36
CA ASN A 209 -12.06 -15.62 -19.48
C ASN A 209 -12.36 -16.10 -20.89
N TYR A 210 -13.01 -17.25 -20.99
CA TYR A 210 -13.58 -17.77 -22.22
C TYR A 210 -15.08 -17.91 -22.07
N LYS A 211 -15.83 -17.52 -23.08
CA LYS A 211 -17.26 -17.73 -23.14
C LYS A 211 -17.66 -18.06 -24.57
N SER A 212 -18.44 -19.13 -24.70
CA SER A 212 -19.17 -19.48 -25.92
C SER A 212 -20.64 -19.55 -25.57
N ASP A 213 -21.50 -18.91 -26.35
CA ASP A 213 -22.94 -18.96 -26.18
C ASP A 213 -23.63 -19.74 -27.30
N GLU A 214 -24.92 -20.03 -27.11
CA GLU A 214 -25.74 -20.80 -28.03
C GLU A 214 -25.94 -20.14 -29.41
N ILE A 215 -25.51 -18.86 -29.58
CA ILE A 215 -25.66 -18.09 -30.82
C ILE A 215 -24.32 -17.99 -31.56
N ASP A 216 -23.42 -18.96 -31.39
CA ASP A 216 -22.09 -19.00 -31.99
C ASP A 216 -21.20 -17.76 -31.69
N GLN A 217 -21.48 -17.04 -30.60
CA GLN A 217 -20.59 -15.99 -30.15
C GLN A 217 -19.52 -16.56 -29.23
N LYS A 218 -18.27 -16.29 -29.53
CA LYS A 218 -17.13 -16.76 -28.74
C LYS A 218 -16.25 -15.58 -28.34
N THR A 219 -15.96 -15.48 -27.06
CA THR A 219 -15.08 -14.44 -26.51
C THR A 219 -13.96 -15.10 -25.74
N LEU A 220 -12.74 -14.67 -25.98
CA LEU A 220 -11.55 -15.02 -25.21
C LEU A 220 -10.84 -13.76 -24.75
N ASP A 221 -10.78 -13.57 -23.43
CA ASP A 221 -10.02 -12.49 -22.80
C ASP A 221 -8.85 -13.06 -22.00
N ILE A 222 -7.64 -12.63 -22.32
CA ILE A 222 -6.45 -12.97 -21.54
C ILE A 222 -5.80 -11.67 -21.09
N ALA A 223 -5.56 -11.56 -19.78
CA ALA A 223 -4.82 -10.44 -19.21
C ALA A 223 -3.68 -10.96 -18.33
N LEU A 224 -2.45 -10.63 -18.71
CA LEU A 224 -1.24 -10.92 -17.95
C LEU A 224 -0.66 -9.62 -17.40
N GLN A 225 -0.54 -9.52 -16.08
CA GLN A 225 0.12 -8.41 -15.42
C GLN A 225 1.41 -8.89 -14.75
N LEU A 226 2.50 -8.20 -15.03
CA LEU A 226 3.83 -8.45 -14.49
C LEU A 226 4.32 -7.19 -13.76
N PRO A 227 4.08 -7.05 -12.46
CA PRO A 227 4.57 -5.92 -11.69
C PRO A 227 6.05 -6.08 -11.38
N TYR A 228 6.74 -4.98 -11.18
CA TYR A 228 8.12 -4.95 -10.68
C TYR A 228 9.10 -5.80 -11.49
N LEU A 229 9.06 -5.70 -12.83
CA LEU A 229 9.97 -6.40 -13.73
C LEU A 229 11.42 -6.23 -13.28
N PHE A 230 12.16 -7.32 -13.21
CA PHE A 230 13.57 -7.35 -12.77
C PHE A 230 13.81 -6.74 -11.38
N GLY A 231 12.77 -6.72 -10.51
CA GLY A 231 12.87 -6.10 -9.18
C GLY A 231 12.90 -4.58 -9.19
N THR A 232 12.56 -3.94 -10.33
CA THR A 232 12.49 -2.49 -10.51
C THR A 232 11.04 -1.98 -10.34
N PRO A 233 10.79 -0.67 -10.25
CA PRO A 233 9.42 -0.14 -10.26
C PRO A 233 8.73 -0.18 -11.64
N LEU A 234 9.36 -0.81 -12.62
CA LEU A 234 8.78 -1.03 -13.95
C LEU A 234 7.84 -2.24 -13.93
N GLY A 235 6.68 -2.13 -14.55
CA GLY A 235 5.77 -3.24 -14.75
C GLY A 235 5.19 -3.25 -16.16
N SER A 236 4.57 -4.38 -16.53
CA SER A 236 3.88 -4.51 -17.82
C SER A 236 2.50 -5.14 -17.66
N THR A 237 1.64 -4.86 -18.60
CA THR A 237 0.35 -5.51 -18.79
C THR A 237 0.20 -5.90 -20.25
N LEU A 238 -0.10 -7.17 -20.49
CA LEU A 238 -0.41 -7.73 -21.79
C LEU A 238 -1.89 -8.12 -21.78
N ASN A 239 -2.64 -7.70 -22.79
CA ASN A 239 -4.03 -8.08 -22.96
C ASN A 239 -4.23 -8.62 -24.38
N LEU A 240 -4.99 -9.70 -24.46
CA LEU A 240 -5.50 -10.28 -25.70
C LEU A 240 -7.01 -10.43 -25.54
N ASN A 241 -7.77 -9.82 -26.44
CA ASN A 241 -9.20 -10.04 -26.56
C ASN A 241 -9.48 -10.56 -27.97
N ILE A 242 -10.16 -11.67 -28.06
CA ILE A 242 -10.64 -12.25 -29.32
C ILE A 242 -12.16 -12.38 -29.20
N PHE A 243 -12.86 -11.75 -30.12
CA PHE A 243 -14.30 -11.87 -30.24
C PHE A 243 -14.64 -12.40 -31.63
N LYS A 244 -15.42 -13.48 -31.65
CA LYS A 244 -15.97 -14.06 -32.88
C LYS A 244 -17.48 -14.07 -32.75
N LYS A 245 -18.17 -13.57 -33.78
CA LYS A 245 -19.62 -13.64 -33.88
C LYS A 245 -20.00 -14.49 -35.07
N ASP A 246 -20.49 -15.69 -34.81
CA ASP A 246 -20.88 -16.70 -35.81
C ASP A 246 -19.86 -16.84 -36.94
N SER A 247 -20.35 -16.96 -38.19
CA SER A 247 -19.53 -16.91 -39.39
C SER A 247 -19.46 -15.51 -40.02
N THR A 248 -19.87 -14.43 -39.32
CA THR A 248 -19.95 -13.09 -39.91
C THR A 248 -18.67 -12.29 -39.77
N PHE A 249 -18.15 -12.15 -38.54
CA PHE A 249 -16.88 -11.42 -38.34
C PHE A 249 -16.13 -11.90 -37.08
N ASN A 250 -14.85 -11.63 -37.08
CA ASN A 250 -14.00 -11.78 -35.93
C ASN A 250 -13.20 -10.50 -35.65
N THR A 251 -12.96 -10.23 -34.38
CA THR A 251 -12.11 -9.12 -33.93
C THR A 251 -11.04 -9.66 -33.01
N ALA A 252 -9.80 -9.29 -33.27
CA ALA A 252 -8.67 -9.57 -32.36
C ALA A 252 -8.05 -8.24 -31.92
N GLN A 253 -7.95 -8.05 -30.60
CA GLN A 253 -7.31 -6.90 -30.00
C GLN A 253 -6.15 -7.36 -29.13
N GLN A 254 -4.98 -6.81 -29.37
CA GLN A 254 -3.77 -7.03 -28.59
C GLN A 254 -3.31 -5.70 -28.01
N ALA A 255 -2.93 -5.70 -26.74
CA ALA A 255 -2.41 -4.50 -26.10
C ALA A 255 -1.23 -4.83 -25.19
N LEU A 256 -0.17 -4.04 -25.35
CA LEU A 256 0.98 -4.02 -24.46
C LEU A 256 1.05 -2.65 -23.78
N LYS A 257 1.15 -2.63 -22.47
CA LYS A 257 1.35 -1.42 -21.68
C LYS A 257 2.55 -1.63 -20.76
N LEU A 258 3.47 -0.69 -20.80
CA LEU A 258 4.53 -0.55 -19.81
C LEU A 258 4.19 0.59 -18.85
N TYR A 259 4.49 0.42 -17.60
CA TYR A 259 4.26 1.47 -16.60
C TYR A 259 5.40 1.52 -15.59
N PHE A 260 5.64 2.72 -15.09
CA PHE A 260 6.62 2.98 -14.05
C PHE A 260 5.92 3.53 -12.80
N GLN A 261 6.13 2.87 -11.66
CA GLN A 261 5.61 3.30 -10.37
C GLN A 261 6.55 4.36 -9.81
N LEU A 262 6.11 5.63 -9.82
CA LEU A 262 6.90 6.75 -9.29
C LEU A 262 6.96 6.70 -7.76
N ASP A 263 5.80 6.48 -7.14
CA ASP A 263 5.64 6.26 -5.69
C ASP A 263 4.38 5.40 -5.43
N GLN A 264 3.96 5.27 -4.16
CA GLN A 264 2.78 4.49 -3.79
C GLN A 264 1.46 5.00 -4.38
N SER A 265 1.42 6.25 -4.81
CA SER A 265 0.22 6.95 -5.28
C SER A 265 0.25 7.23 -6.77
N GLN A 266 1.42 7.29 -7.39
CA GLN A 266 1.62 7.81 -8.72
C GLN A 266 2.22 6.78 -9.66
N ARG A 267 1.65 6.70 -10.86
CA ARG A 267 2.10 5.80 -11.91
C ARG A 267 2.02 6.52 -13.25
N ILE A 268 3.07 6.38 -14.06
CA ILE A 268 3.10 6.80 -15.46
C ILE A 268 3.23 5.57 -16.35
N GLY A 269 2.61 5.59 -17.52
CA GLY A 269 2.70 4.47 -18.43
C GLY A 269 2.48 4.87 -19.88
N ALA A 270 2.98 4.02 -20.75
CA ALA A 270 2.77 4.08 -22.20
C ALA A 270 2.35 2.71 -22.72
N GLY A 271 1.60 2.70 -23.79
CA GLY A 271 1.14 1.44 -24.38
C GLY A 271 0.80 1.56 -25.84
N ILE A 272 0.75 0.40 -26.46
CA ILE A 272 0.27 0.20 -27.83
C ILE A 272 -0.88 -0.80 -27.80
N ARG A 273 -1.90 -0.55 -28.59
CA ARG A 273 -3.01 -1.46 -28.84
C ARG A 273 -3.18 -1.61 -30.34
N VAL A 274 -3.21 -2.84 -30.80
CA VAL A 274 -3.50 -3.21 -32.19
C VAL A 274 -4.85 -3.91 -32.19
N GLN A 275 -5.73 -3.54 -33.10
CA GLN A 275 -7.03 -4.15 -33.28
C GLN A 275 -7.27 -4.45 -34.75
N GLN A 276 -7.65 -5.67 -35.01
CA GLN A 276 -7.95 -6.19 -36.37
C GLN A 276 -9.38 -6.73 -36.35
N SER A 277 -10.14 -6.43 -37.37
CA SER A 277 -11.47 -6.99 -37.59
C SER A 277 -11.54 -7.52 -39.02
N ASN A 278 -11.97 -8.78 -39.16
CA ASN A 278 -12.12 -9.43 -40.44
C ASN A 278 -13.56 -9.90 -40.61
N VAL A 279 -14.17 -9.55 -41.71
CA VAL A 279 -15.48 -10.05 -42.15
C VAL A 279 -15.29 -11.42 -42.78
N VAL A 280 -16.04 -12.42 -42.34
CA VAL A 280 -15.88 -13.83 -42.78
C VAL A 280 -16.89 -14.22 -43.85
N SER A 281 -18.00 -13.50 -43.97
CA SER A 281 -19.08 -13.84 -44.89
C SER A 281 -19.34 -12.77 -45.93
N ASP A 282 -19.30 -13.14 -47.20
CA ASP A 282 -19.58 -12.25 -48.35
C ASP A 282 -21.08 -11.90 -48.52
N ASN A 283 -21.98 -12.51 -47.75
CA ASN A 283 -23.43 -12.41 -47.96
C ASN A 283 -24.17 -11.42 -47.06
N ILE A 284 -23.44 -10.50 -46.43
CA ILE A 284 -24.09 -9.61 -45.45
C ILE A 284 -24.16 -8.20 -46.04
N ALA A 285 -25.39 -7.72 -46.24
CA ALA A 285 -25.73 -6.33 -46.49
C ALA A 285 -25.48 -5.42 -45.25
N LEU A 286 -24.53 -5.76 -44.39
CA LEU A 286 -24.12 -4.98 -43.25
C LEU A 286 -22.85 -4.19 -43.65
N ALA A 287 -22.87 -2.90 -43.41
CA ALA A 287 -21.74 -1.98 -43.61
C ALA A 287 -20.58 -2.25 -42.61
N VAL A 288 -20.14 -3.50 -42.48
CA VAL A 288 -18.99 -3.88 -41.69
C VAL A 288 -17.84 -4.15 -42.65
N GLU A 289 -16.83 -3.34 -42.57
CA GLU A 289 -15.62 -3.47 -43.37
C GLU A 289 -14.47 -4.04 -42.53
N ASP A 290 -13.54 -4.72 -43.20
CA ASP A 290 -12.28 -5.11 -42.59
C ASP A 290 -11.52 -3.87 -42.16
N PHE A 291 -10.93 -3.90 -40.95
CA PHE A 291 -10.08 -2.80 -40.50
C PHE A 291 -8.91 -3.27 -39.67
N ASP A 292 -7.81 -2.54 -39.80
CA ASP A 292 -6.65 -2.59 -38.93
C ASP A 292 -6.44 -1.24 -38.29
N SER A 293 -6.30 -1.23 -36.98
CA SER A 293 -6.11 0.00 -36.21
C SER A 293 -4.99 -0.15 -35.18
N GLN A 294 -4.18 0.89 -35.08
CA GLN A 294 -3.12 0.97 -34.08
C GLN A 294 -3.34 2.22 -33.20
N PHE A 295 -3.27 2.03 -31.92
CA PHE A 295 -3.46 3.11 -30.93
C PHE A 295 -2.24 3.18 -30.04
N TYR A 296 -1.73 4.39 -29.83
CA TYR A 296 -0.71 4.69 -28.85
C TYR A 296 -1.36 5.45 -27.71
N ASN A 297 -1.02 5.09 -26.48
CA ASN A 297 -1.55 5.78 -25.32
C ASN A 297 -0.44 6.14 -24.33
N LEU A 298 -0.60 7.30 -23.72
CA LEU A 298 0.14 7.72 -22.53
C LEU A 298 -0.87 7.87 -21.40
N ASN A 299 -0.51 7.41 -20.23
CA ASN A 299 -1.38 7.56 -19.06
C ASN A 299 -0.57 7.94 -17.82
N TYR A 300 -1.16 8.80 -17.04
CA TYR A 300 -0.76 9.08 -15.68
C TYR A 300 -1.91 8.75 -14.74
N SER A 301 -1.63 8.06 -13.66
CA SER A 301 -2.62 7.78 -12.63
C SER A 301 -2.13 8.25 -11.28
N TYR A 302 -3.03 8.92 -10.55
CA TYR A 302 -2.83 9.34 -9.18
C TYR A 302 -3.93 8.78 -8.29
N ILE A 303 -3.56 8.05 -7.25
CA ILE A 303 -4.49 7.43 -6.30
C ILE A 303 -4.23 8.04 -4.92
N LYS A 304 -5.11 8.92 -4.45
CA LYS A 304 -5.08 9.40 -3.08
C LYS A 304 -5.81 8.41 -2.17
N ARG A 305 -5.09 7.81 -1.23
CA ARG A 305 -5.67 6.89 -0.25
C ARG A 305 -6.14 7.69 0.96
N GLN A 306 -7.39 7.50 1.36
CA GLN A 306 -7.88 8.02 2.65
C GLN A 306 -7.36 7.12 3.77
N LYS A 307 -6.80 7.73 4.82
CA LYS A 307 -6.55 7.02 6.08
C LYS A 307 -7.89 6.79 6.76
N LYS A 308 -8.09 5.60 7.35
CA LYS A 308 -9.34 5.24 8.06
C LYS A 308 -9.75 6.25 9.14
N ASP A 309 -8.79 6.96 9.72
CA ASP A 309 -9.03 7.92 10.82
C ASP A 309 -9.47 9.32 10.33
N ALA A 310 -9.68 9.54 9.04
CA ALA A 310 -10.10 10.84 8.50
C ALA A 310 -11.63 11.00 8.41
N LEU A 311 -12.41 10.07 8.96
CA LEU A 311 -13.87 10.07 8.90
C LEU A 311 -14.56 10.38 10.24
N PHE A 312 -13.79 10.65 11.32
CA PHE A 312 -14.33 11.03 12.63
C PHE A 312 -13.43 12.06 13.32
#